data_e623c016690cac68066054e2425d8eab
#
_entry.id   e623c016690cac68066054e2425d8eab
#
_cell.length_a   1.000
_cell.length_b   1.000
_cell.length_c   1.000
_cell.angle_alpha   90.00
_cell.angle_beta   90.00
_cell.angle_gamma   90.00
#
_symmetry.space_group_name_H-M   'P 1'
#
loop_
_entity.id
_entity.type
_entity.pdbx_description
1 polymer ?
#
loop_
_entity_poly.entity_id
_entity_poly.type
_entity_poly.pdbx_seq_one_letter_code
_entity_poly.pdbx_strand_id
1 'polypeptide(L)'
;MWRFERGDFRAEWDAKTRRGHVHQSANPYAIDTVLRITHSLVLAARSGFLVHAASAVRNGRAFLFAGASGAGKTTMASLAPEDALLLTDEISYVRRQEAGYFAFGTPFTGELAKVGENICAPIAALYLLAKGPQNRIEPVARTKAARALLSNILFFAEDPEFVELVFQSACEFIDLVPVNRLTFVPNADVWEMIG
;
A
#
# COMPACT_ATOMS: atom_id res chain seq x y z
N MET A 1 6.19 -24.65 1.03
CA MET A 1 6.34 -24.20 -0.37
C MET A 1 5.00 -23.73 -0.87
N TRP A 2 4.92 -22.53 -1.41
CA TRP A 2 3.71 -21.98 -2.01
C TRP A 2 3.76 -22.21 -3.52
N ARG A 3 2.62 -22.54 -4.11
CA ARG A 3 2.45 -22.72 -5.55
C ARG A 3 1.27 -21.90 -6.01
N PHE A 4 1.44 -21.18 -7.10
CA PHE A 4 0.38 -20.40 -7.73
C PHE A 4 0.56 -20.37 -9.24
N GLU A 5 -0.57 -20.42 -9.93
CA GLU A 5 -0.56 -20.43 -11.38
C GLU A 5 -1.75 -19.64 -11.94
N ARG A 6 -1.53 -19.13 -13.11
CA ARG A 6 -2.53 -18.49 -13.97
C ARG A 6 -2.21 -18.94 -15.40
N GLY A 7 -3.08 -18.72 -16.35
CA GLY A 7 -2.88 -19.17 -17.73
C GLY A 7 -1.58 -18.72 -18.41
N ASP A 8 -0.94 -17.66 -17.91
CA ASP A 8 0.30 -17.08 -18.45
C ASP A 8 1.54 -17.29 -17.58
N PHE A 9 1.39 -17.87 -16.38
CA PHE A 9 2.53 -18.22 -15.52
C PHE A 9 2.24 -19.40 -14.59
N ARG A 10 3.31 -20.09 -14.16
CA ARG A 10 3.36 -21.00 -13.03
C ARG A 10 4.53 -20.60 -12.14
N ALA A 11 4.31 -20.46 -10.83
CA ALA A 11 5.32 -20.04 -9.88
C ALA A 11 5.32 -20.91 -8.63
N GLU A 12 6.51 -21.10 -8.07
CA GLU A 12 6.74 -21.75 -6.79
C GLU A 12 7.61 -20.84 -5.92
N TRP A 13 7.29 -20.77 -4.63
CA TRP A 13 8.07 -20.02 -3.66
C TRP A 13 8.30 -20.82 -2.39
N ASP A 14 9.56 -20.94 -1.99
CA ASP A 14 9.93 -21.52 -0.71
C ASP A 14 10.24 -20.41 0.29
N ALA A 15 9.35 -20.22 1.26
CA ALA A 15 9.48 -19.21 2.29
C ALA A 15 10.68 -19.47 3.24
N LYS A 16 11.16 -20.72 3.37
CA LYS A 16 12.31 -21.07 4.23
C LYS A 16 13.61 -20.65 3.59
N THR A 17 13.82 -21.03 2.33
CA THR A 17 15.03 -20.70 1.56
C THR A 17 14.99 -19.32 0.93
N ARG A 18 13.81 -18.68 0.88
CA ARG A 18 13.53 -17.41 0.20
C ARG A 18 13.89 -17.44 -1.30
N ARG A 19 13.64 -18.59 -1.93
CA ARG A 19 13.88 -18.80 -3.36
C ARG A 19 12.61 -19.25 -4.05
N GLY A 20 12.46 -18.84 -5.30
CA GLY A 20 11.33 -19.24 -6.12
C GLY A 20 11.73 -19.47 -7.57
N HIS A 21 10.88 -20.17 -8.28
CA HIS A 21 10.97 -20.40 -9.71
C HIS A 21 9.71 -19.92 -10.39
N VAL A 22 9.86 -19.23 -11.51
CA VAL A 22 8.75 -18.73 -12.31
C VAL A 22 8.93 -19.19 -13.75
N HIS A 23 7.90 -19.85 -14.29
CA HIS A 23 7.74 -20.12 -15.72
C HIS A 23 6.61 -19.23 -16.22
N GLN A 24 6.89 -18.35 -17.16
CA GLN A 24 5.92 -17.40 -17.68
C GLN A 24 6.01 -17.26 -19.21
N SER A 25 4.93 -16.77 -19.81
CA SER A 25 4.94 -16.26 -21.17
C SER A 25 5.80 -14.99 -21.28
N ALA A 26 6.09 -14.55 -22.51
CA ALA A 26 6.80 -13.30 -22.78
C ALA A 26 5.92 -12.05 -22.47
N ASN A 27 5.23 -12.08 -21.34
CA ASN A 27 4.36 -11.00 -20.87
C ASN A 27 4.96 -10.38 -19.57
N PRO A 28 5.42 -9.13 -19.59
CA PRO A 28 6.03 -8.50 -18.43
C PRO A 28 5.06 -8.38 -17.22
N TYR A 29 3.74 -8.34 -17.46
CA TYR A 29 2.75 -8.30 -16.39
C TYR A 29 2.62 -9.63 -15.61
N ALA A 30 3.13 -10.74 -16.17
CA ALA A 30 3.12 -12.02 -15.49
C ALA A 30 4.03 -11.98 -14.25
N ILE A 31 5.28 -11.52 -14.39
CA ILE A 31 6.20 -11.41 -13.25
C ILE A 31 5.73 -10.39 -12.22
N ASP A 32 5.15 -9.26 -12.66
CA ASP A 32 4.57 -8.27 -11.74
C ASP A 32 3.48 -8.91 -10.87
N THR A 33 2.58 -9.69 -11.46
CA THR A 33 1.54 -10.43 -10.73
C THR A 33 2.16 -11.43 -9.74
N VAL A 34 3.18 -12.20 -10.16
CA VAL A 34 3.87 -13.15 -9.27
C VAL A 34 4.50 -12.44 -8.08
N LEU A 35 5.13 -11.29 -8.28
CA LEU A 35 5.69 -10.48 -7.20
C LEU A 35 4.61 -9.98 -6.24
N ARG A 36 3.48 -9.47 -6.73
CA ARG A 36 2.36 -9.02 -5.90
C ARG A 36 1.81 -10.16 -5.03
N ILE A 37 1.58 -11.35 -5.62
CA ILE A 37 1.13 -12.54 -4.88
C ILE A 37 2.16 -12.91 -3.81
N THR A 38 3.43 -13.08 -4.20
CA THR A 38 4.49 -13.49 -3.27
C THR A 38 4.63 -12.51 -2.11
N HIS A 39 4.65 -11.21 -2.40
CA HIS A 39 4.78 -10.18 -1.37
C HIS A 39 3.55 -10.12 -0.45
N SER A 40 2.33 -10.32 -0.96
CA SER A 40 1.13 -10.35 -0.10
C SER A 40 1.21 -11.48 0.92
N LEU A 41 1.69 -12.67 0.53
CA LEU A 41 1.87 -13.82 1.43
C LEU A 41 3.02 -13.61 2.43
N VAL A 42 4.16 -13.09 1.95
CA VAL A 42 5.31 -12.79 2.82
C VAL A 42 4.95 -11.75 3.88
N LEU A 43 4.18 -10.73 3.49
CA LEU A 43 3.72 -9.70 4.42
C LEU A 43 2.72 -10.23 5.43
N ALA A 44 1.73 -11.03 4.99
CA ALA A 44 0.75 -11.65 5.89
C ALA A 44 1.46 -12.42 7.01
N ALA A 45 2.47 -13.23 6.68
CA ALA A 45 3.29 -13.97 7.65
C ALA A 45 4.18 -13.09 8.54
N ARG A 46 4.17 -11.75 8.36
CA ARG A 46 5.02 -10.78 9.07
C ARG A 46 4.25 -9.56 9.58
N SER A 47 2.98 -9.76 9.89
CA SER A 47 2.08 -8.71 10.39
C SER A 47 2.06 -7.48 9.47
N GLY A 48 1.82 -7.72 8.18
CA GLY A 48 1.76 -6.68 7.18
C GLY A 48 0.83 -7.01 6.03
N PHE A 49 0.73 -6.10 5.07
CA PHE A 49 -0.13 -6.25 3.89
C PHE A 49 0.31 -5.31 2.76
N LEU A 50 -0.10 -5.66 1.55
CA LEU A 50 -0.09 -4.75 0.41
C LEU A 50 -1.41 -3.97 0.38
N VAL A 51 -1.34 -2.68 0.13
CA VAL A 51 -2.54 -1.85 0.01
C VAL A 51 -2.48 -0.98 -1.25
N HIS A 52 -3.60 -0.91 -1.98
CA HIS A 52 -3.75 -0.04 -3.14
C HIS A 52 -3.84 1.42 -2.67
N ALA A 53 -2.69 2.02 -2.48
CA ALA A 53 -2.50 3.37 -1.99
C ALA A 53 -1.22 3.96 -2.56
N ALA A 54 -1.23 5.23 -2.89
CA ALA A 54 0.00 5.98 -3.05
C ALA A 54 0.62 6.24 -1.67
N SER A 55 1.93 6.40 -1.59
CA SER A 55 2.60 6.78 -0.36
C SER A 55 3.86 7.60 -0.61
N ALA A 56 4.13 8.51 0.31
CA ALA A 56 5.33 9.35 0.30
C ALA A 56 5.83 9.59 1.72
N VAL A 57 7.12 9.89 1.83
CA VAL A 57 7.77 10.27 3.09
C VAL A 57 8.03 11.76 3.07
N ARG A 58 7.61 12.45 4.13
CA ARG A 58 7.94 13.85 4.40
C ARG A 58 8.30 14.00 5.87
N ASN A 59 9.32 14.77 6.18
CA ASN A 59 9.83 14.97 7.56
C ASN A 59 10.10 13.64 8.30
N GLY A 60 10.62 12.61 7.57
CA GLY A 60 10.95 11.30 8.14
C GLY A 60 9.73 10.42 8.46
N ARG A 61 8.52 10.80 8.06
CA ARG A 61 7.26 10.08 8.32
C ARG A 61 6.55 9.75 7.01
N ALA A 62 5.98 8.55 6.94
CA ALA A 62 5.22 8.10 5.76
C ALA A 62 3.74 8.47 5.88
N PHE A 63 3.17 8.89 4.76
CA PHE A 63 1.74 9.18 4.59
C PHE A 63 1.20 8.32 3.46
N LEU A 64 0.08 7.64 3.72
CA LEU A 64 -0.60 6.78 2.75
C LEU A 64 -1.86 7.47 2.24
N PHE A 65 -2.13 7.33 0.95
CA PHE A 65 -3.29 7.92 0.27
C PHE A 65 -4.07 6.83 -0.44
N ALA A 66 -5.18 6.40 0.15
CA ALA A 66 -6.04 5.33 -0.38
C ALA A 66 -7.39 5.89 -0.86
N GLY A 67 -8.04 5.15 -1.74
CA GLY A 67 -9.36 5.49 -2.24
C GLY A 67 -9.71 4.74 -3.52
N ALA A 68 -10.96 4.83 -3.92
CA ALA A 68 -11.45 4.22 -5.15
C ALA A 68 -10.65 4.68 -6.38
N SER A 69 -10.80 3.97 -7.50
CA SER A 69 -10.27 4.44 -8.78
C SER A 69 -10.75 5.87 -9.07
N GLY A 70 -9.83 6.74 -9.50
CA GLY A 70 -10.13 8.15 -9.75
C GLY A 70 -10.27 9.03 -8.50
N ALA A 71 -10.03 8.53 -7.28
CA ALA A 71 -10.07 9.33 -6.05
C ALA A 71 -8.96 10.38 -5.96
N GLY A 72 -7.87 10.24 -6.74
CA GLY A 72 -6.77 11.20 -6.80
C GLY A 72 -5.46 10.72 -6.19
N LYS A 73 -5.22 9.41 -6.07
CA LYS A 73 -3.95 8.85 -5.56
C LYS A 73 -2.74 9.35 -6.36
N THR A 74 -2.80 9.18 -7.69
CA THR A 74 -1.76 9.68 -8.60
C THR A 74 -1.62 11.20 -8.53
N THR A 75 -2.74 11.92 -8.40
CA THR A 75 -2.72 13.38 -8.22
C THR A 75 -1.98 13.77 -6.94
N MET A 76 -2.27 13.12 -5.80
CA MET A 76 -1.56 13.39 -4.55
C MET A 76 -0.05 13.12 -4.68
N ALA A 77 0.33 12.04 -5.36
CA ALA A 77 1.73 11.71 -5.61
C ALA A 77 2.41 12.74 -6.54
N SER A 78 1.70 13.24 -7.57
CA SER A 78 2.23 14.23 -8.51
C SER A 78 2.35 15.64 -7.93
N LEU A 79 1.52 15.96 -6.92
CA LEU A 79 1.54 17.22 -6.20
C LEU A 79 2.53 17.23 -5.02
N ALA A 80 3.24 16.13 -4.79
CA ALA A 80 4.21 16.03 -3.70
C ALA A 80 5.29 17.12 -3.86
N PRO A 81 5.58 17.88 -2.80
CA PRO A 81 6.63 18.89 -2.82
C PRO A 81 8.02 18.26 -2.93
N GLU A 82 9.02 19.05 -3.25
CA GLU A 82 10.41 18.58 -3.45
C GLU A 82 11.02 17.91 -2.20
N ASP A 83 10.55 18.29 -1.01
CA ASP A 83 10.96 17.70 0.28
C ASP A 83 10.24 16.39 0.60
N ALA A 84 9.34 15.94 -0.25
CA ALA A 84 8.65 14.64 -0.10
C ALA A 84 9.24 13.58 -1.04
N LEU A 85 9.58 12.42 -0.49
CA LEU A 85 10.12 11.28 -1.21
C LEU A 85 9.00 10.28 -1.52
N LEU A 86 8.75 10.02 -2.79
CA LEU A 86 7.74 9.07 -3.23
C LEU A 86 8.17 7.64 -2.90
N LEU A 87 7.31 6.86 -2.23
CA LEU A 87 7.49 5.43 -2.04
C LEU A 87 6.80 4.61 -3.15
N THR A 88 5.61 5.04 -3.58
CA THR A 88 4.85 4.47 -4.69
C THR A 88 3.64 5.36 -5.02
N ASP A 89 3.17 5.31 -6.25
CA ASP A 89 1.89 5.91 -6.66
C ASP A 89 0.75 4.89 -6.78
N GLU A 90 1.03 3.57 -6.54
CA GLU A 90 0.06 2.51 -6.78
C GLU A 90 -0.13 1.54 -5.61
N ILE A 91 0.94 0.82 -5.19
CA ILE A 91 0.85 -0.24 -4.18
C ILE A 91 1.86 0.00 -3.07
N SER A 92 1.36 0.37 -1.91
CA SER A 92 2.16 0.54 -0.71
C SER A 92 2.40 -0.80 0.01
N TYR A 93 3.62 -0.99 0.44
CA TYR A 93 4.07 -2.12 1.25
C TYR A 93 4.05 -1.70 2.72
N VAL A 94 3.17 -2.29 3.51
CA VAL A 94 2.96 -1.96 4.92
C VAL A 94 3.37 -3.15 5.79
N ARG A 95 4.19 -2.91 6.82
CA ARG A 95 4.61 -3.96 7.74
C ARG A 95 4.78 -3.43 9.16
N ARG A 96 4.38 -4.24 10.14
CA ARG A 96 4.62 -4.02 11.56
C ARG A 96 6.11 -4.19 11.88
N GLN A 97 6.66 -3.26 12.65
CA GLN A 97 7.97 -3.33 13.29
C GLN A 97 7.82 -3.03 14.79
N GLU A 98 8.89 -3.13 15.56
CA GLU A 98 8.85 -2.86 17.01
C GLU A 98 8.26 -1.49 17.35
N ALA A 99 8.66 -0.45 16.59
CA ALA A 99 8.24 0.93 16.81
C ALA A 99 6.88 1.30 16.18
N GLY A 100 6.14 0.37 15.55
CA GLY A 100 4.87 0.65 14.89
C GLY A 100 4.81 0.13 13.45
N TYR A 101 3.86 0.64 12.67
CA TYR A 101 3.74 0.33 11.26
C TYR A 101 4.64 1.21 10.40
N PHE A 102 5.31 0.60 9.43
CA PHE A 102 6.20 1.25 8.47
C PHE A 102 5.71 1.04 7.04
N ALA A 103 5.86 2.07 6.22
CA ALA A 103 5.73 1.96 4.78
C ALA A 103 7.11 1.85 4.12
N PHE A 104 7.19 1.08 3.05
CA PHE A 104 8.41 0.83 2.30
C PHE A 104 8.22 1.21 0.84
N GLY A 105 9.27 1.70 0.21
CA GLY A 105 9.31 1.89 -1.23
C GLY A 105 9.12 0.58 -1.99
N THR A 106 8.41 0.64 -3.11
CA THR A 106 8.09 -0.53 -3.91
C THR A 106 8.49 -0.32 -5.37
N PRO A 107 8.76 -1.40 -6.11
CA PRO A 107 8.99 -1.31 -7.55
C PRO A 107 7.68 -1.18 -8.36
N PHE A 108 6.54 -1.26 -7.69
CA PHE A 108 5.23 -1.18 -8.35
C PHE A 108 4.94 0.27 -8.73
N THR A 109 4.74 0.50 -10.01
CA THR A 109 4.44 1.82 -10.57
C THR A 109 3.04 1.86 -11.12
N GLY A 110 2.35 2.97 -10.88
CA GLY A 110 1.06 3.29 -11.48
C GLY A 110 1.21 4.23 -12.67
N GLU A 111 0.28 5.17 -12.80
CA GLU A 111 0.20 6.10 -13.93
C GLU A 111 1.40 7.06 -14.02
N LEU A 112 2.09 7.36 -12.91
CA LEU A 112 3.29 8.20 -12.92
C LEU A 112 4.49 7.50 -13.55
N ALA A 113 4.47 6.18 -13.68
CA ALA A 113 5.57 5.35 -14.19
C ALA A 113 6.92 5.66 -13.51
N LYS A 114 6.88 6.13 -12.25
CA LYS A 114 8.05 6.48 -11.44
C LYS A 114 8.23 5.44 -10.34
N VAL A 115 9.39 4.80 -10.32
CA VAL A 115 9.77 3.89 -9.24
C VAL A 115 9.97 4.69 -7.96
N GLY A 116 9.43 4.19 -6.85
CA GLY A 116 9.61 4.81 -5.54
C GLY A 116 11.03 4.70 -5.01
N GLU A 117 11.37 5.57 -4.07
CA GLU A 117 12.65 5.54 -3.37
C GLU A 117 12.77 4.28 -2.50
N ASN A 118 13.93 3.61 -2.53
CA ASN A 118 14.18 2.40 -1.74
C ASN A 118 14.49 2.74 -0.28
N ILE A 119 13.52 3.32 0.40
CA ILE A 119 13.56 3.69 1.82
C ILE A 119 12.34 3.16 2.56
N CYS A 120 12.35 3.28 3.89
CA CYS A 120 11.17 3.05 4.71
C CYS A 120 11.05 4.13 5.78
N ALA A 121 9.82 4.39 6.22
CA ALA A 121 9.54 5.34 7.29
C ALA A 121 8.32 4.89 8.13
N PRO A 122 8.26 5.30 9.42
CA PRO A 122 7.09 5.07 10.25
C PRO A 122 5.87 5.79 9.68
N ILE A 123 4.74 5.11 9.65
CA ILE A 123 3.50 5.66 9.10
C ILE A 123 2.88 6.64 10.10
N ALA A 124 2.69 7.89 9.66
CA ALA A 124 2.04 8.93 10.43
C ALA A 124 0.52 8.89 10.32
N ALA A 125 0.01 8.64 9.10
CA ALA A 125 -1.43 8.58 8.85
C ALA A 125 -1.76 7.85 7.54
N LEU A 126 -2.98 7.32 7.49
CA LEU A 126 -3.66 6.89 6.26
C LEU A 126 -4.75 7.90 5.93
N TYR A 127 -4.71 8.46 4.74
CA TYR A 127 -5.74 9.36 4.22
C TYR A 127 -6.64 8.65 3.22
N LEU A 128 -7.94 8.62 3.51
CA LEU A 128 -8.98 8.19 2.56
C LEU A 128 -9.37 9.39 1.71
N LEU A 129 -8.99 9.36 0.43
CA LEU A 129 -9.14 10.47 -0.49
C LEU A 129 -10.58 10.69 -0.92
N ALA A 130 -10.98 11.95 -0.97
CA ALA A 130 -12.22 12.41 -1.56
C ALA A 130 -12.00 13.73 -2.31
N LYS A 131 -12.73 13.94 -3.41
CA LYS A 131 -12.74 15.21 -4.13
C LYS A 131 -13.72 16.18 -3.47
N GLY A 132 -13.38 17.47 -3.41
CA GLY A 132 -14.27 18.49 -2.86
C GLY A 132 -13.79 19.90 -3.20
N PRO A 133 -14.59 20.92 -2.83
CA PRO A 133 -14.33 22.30 -3.20
C PRO A 133 -13.24 22.98 -2.33
N GLN A 134 -12.78 22.31 -1.26
CA GLN A 134 -11.76 22.84 -0.34
C GLN A 134 -10.97 21.70 0.32
N ASN A 135 -9.76 22.00 0.75
CA ASN A 135 -8.92 21.05 1.48
C ASN A 135 -9.43 20.92 2.91
N ARG A 136 -9.64 19.65 3.36
CA ARG A 136 -10.13 19.35 4.71
C ARG A 136 -9.69 17.97 5.16
N ILE A 137 -9.20 17.87 6.40
CA ILE A 137 -8.89 16.61 7.05
C ILE A 137 -9.90 16.37 8.19
N GLU A 138 -10.51 15.19 8.20
CA GLU A 138 -11.50 14.79 9.19
C GLU A 138 -11.20 13.36 9.67
N PRO A 139 -11.30 13.10 10.98
CA PRO A 139 -11.13 11.73 11.49
C PRO A 139 -12.24 10.81 10.95
N VAL A 140 -11.89 9.56 10.70
CA VAL A 140 -12.81 8.53 10.23
C VAL A 140 -13.14 7.57 11.36
N ALA A 141 -14.42 7.27 11.55
CA ALA A 141 -14.85 6.28 12.54
C ALA A 141 -14.21 4.90 12.25
N ARG A 142 -13.77 4.19 13.30
CA ARG A 142 -13.01 2.94 13.25
C ARG A 142 -13.62 1.90 12.29
N THR A 143 -14.92 1.70 12.33
CA THR A 143 -15.62 0.75 11.45
C THR A 143 -15.56 1.13 9.97
N LYS A 144 -15.63 2.43 9.66
CA LYS A 144 -15.47 2.94 8.29
C LYS A 144 -14.02 2.83 7.83
N ALA A 145 -13.06 3.12 8.72
CA ALA A 145 -11.63 2.97 8.46
C ALA A 145 -11.28 1.51 8.13
N ALA A 146 -11.78 0.54 8.95
CA ALA A 146 -11.60 -0.88 8.73
C ALA A 146 -12.13 -1.32 7.37
N ARG A 147 -13.37 -0.96 7.05
CA ARG A 147 -13.98 -1.31 5.76
C ARG A 147 -13.18 -0.72 4.59
N ALA A 148 -12.79 0.54 4.68
CA ALA A 148 -12.03 1.20 3.63
C ALA A 148 -10.64 0.58 3.46
N LEU A 149 -9.91 0.30 4.54
CA LEU A 149 -8.61 -0.34 4.47
C LEU A 149 -8.73 -1.74 3.84
N LEU A 150 -9.61 -2.60 4.35
CA LEU A 150 -9.80 -3.96 3.83
C LEU A 150 -10.21 -3.98 2.36
N SER A 151 -11.00 -3.00 1.90
CA SER A 151 -11.36 -2.89 0.48
C SER A 151 -10.20 -2.47 -0.43
N ASN A 152 -9.10 -1.98 0.12
CA ASN A 152 -7.91 -1.58 -0.63
C ASN A 152 -6.72 -2.53 -0.40
N ILE A 153 -6.81 -3.49 0.52
CA ILE A 153 -5.78 -4.52 0.70
C ILE A 153 -5.77 -5.46 -0.51
N LEU A 154 -4.58 -5.70 -1.04
CA LEU A 154 -4.33 -6.67 -2.10
C LEU A 154 -3.90 -7.99 -1.47
N PHE A 155 -4.77 -8.98 -1.57
CA PHE A 155 -4.54 -10.31 -1.04
C PHE A 155 -5.07 -11.37 -2.00
N PHE A 156 -4.28 -12.40 -2.27
CA PHE A 156 -4.50 -13.35 -3.37
C PHE A 156 -4.63 -14.80 -2.91
N ALA A 157 -4.58 -15.07 -1.60
CA ALA A 157 -4.75 -16.42 -1.08
C ALA A 157 -6.16 -16.64 -0.52
N GLU A 158 -6.67 -17.86 -0.70
CA GLU A 158 -7.94 -18.32 -0.12
C GLU A 158 -7.72 -19.10 1.19
N ASP A 159 -6.45 -19.29 1.59
CA ASP A 159 -6.07 -20.00 2.82
C ASP A 159 -6.58 -19.22 4.05
N PRO A 160 -7.44 -19.83 4.88
CA PRO A 160 -8.04 -19.17 6.04
C PRO A 160 -7.02 -18.63 7.04
N GLU A 161 -5.86 -19.31 7.21
CA GLU A 161 -4.80 -18.85 8.12
C GLU A 161 -4.22 -17.51 7.66
N PHE A 162 -3.90 -17.39 6.37
CA PHE A 162 -3.40 -16.13 5.81
C PHE A 162 -4.45 -15.03 5.79
N VAL A 163 -5.70 -15.35 5.53
CA VAL A 163 -6.82 -14.39 5.59
C VAL A 163 -6.93 -13.81 7.00
N GLU A 164 -6.87 -14.66 8.03
CA GLU A 164 -6.90 -14.25 9.44
C GLU A 164 -5.71 -13.35 9.80
N LEU A 165 -4.50 -13.71 9.39
CA LEU A 165 -3.29 -12.90 9.64
C LEU A 165 -3.39 -11.51 9.02
N VAL A 166 -3.89 -11.39 7.79
CA VAL A 166 -4.11 -10.09 7.13
C VAL A 166 -5.18 -9.29 7.85
N PHE A 167 -6.28 -9.93 8.24
CA PHE A 167 -7.36 -9.28 8.97
C PHE A 167 -6.90 -8.73 10.33
N GLN A 168 -6.16 -9.53 11.10
CA GLN A 168 -5.57 -9.12 12.38
C GLN A 168 -4.62 -7.93 12.19
N SER A 169 -3.74 -8.00 11.18
CA SER A 169 -2.81 -6.91 10.85
C SER A 169 -3.55 -5.63 10.47
N ALA A 170 -4.65 -5.73 9.72
CA ALA A 170 -5.47 -4.58 9.34
C ALA A 170 -6.18 -3.95 10.55
N CYS A 171 -6.70 -4.77 11.47
CA CYS A 171 -7.33 -4.31 12.71
C CYS A 171 -6.31 -3.59 13.61
N GLU A 172 -5.15 -4.20 13.83
CA GLU A 172 -4.07 -3.59 14.60
C GLU A 172 -3.57 -2.28 13.97
N PHE A 173 -3.43 -2.25 12.64
CA PHE A 173 -3.04 -1.03 11.94
C PHE A 173 -3.99 0.13 12.24
N ILE A 174 -5.30 -0.09 12.20
CA ILE A 174 -6.30 0.95 12.45
C ILE A 174 -6.29 1.43 13.91
N ASP A 175 -5.90 0.56 14.85
CA ASP A 175 -5.78 0.92 16.25
C ASP A 175 -4.52 1.76 16.54
N LEU A 176 -3.48 1.61 15.72
CA LEU A 176 -2.18 2.26 15.94
C LEU A 176 -1.91 3.45 14.99
N VAL A 177 -2.55 3.49 13.83
CA VAL A 177 -2.32 4.51 12.79
C VAL A 177 -3.57 5.37 12.60
N PRO A 178 -3.49 6.69 12.74
CA PRO A 178 -4.59 7.59 12.46
C PRO A 178 -5.12 7.41 11.05
N VAL A 179 -6.43 7.21 10.91
CA VAL A 179 -7.12 7.15 9.62
C VAL A 179 -8.02 8.35 9.48
N ASN A 180 -7.73 9.18 8.50
CA ASN A 180 -8.47 10.41 8.23
C ASN A 180 -9.07 10.40 6.83
N ARG A 181 -10.16 11.12 6.64
CA ARG A 181 -10.64 11.52 5.33
C ARG A 181 -9.93 12.79 4.91
N LEU A 182 -9.30 12.78 3.75
CA LEU A 182 -8.74 13.96 3.11
C LEU A 182 -9.62 14.33 1.92
N THR A 183 -10.44 15.35 2.10
CA THR A 183 -11.13 16.00 0.99
C THR A 183 -10.19 17.07 0.44
N PHE A 184 -9.97 17.12 -0.89
CA PHE A 184 -8.98 18.02 -1.44
C PHE A 184 -9.33 18.56 -2.82
N VAL A 185 -8.80 19.75 -3.09
CA VAL A 185 -8.69 20.37 -4.41
C VAL A 185 -7.33 19.95 -5.00
N PRO A 186 -7.24 19.63 -6.31
CA PRO A 186 -5.98 19.17 -6.91
C PRO A 186 -4.98 20.32 -7.12
N ASN A 187 -4.48 20.89 -6.02
CA ASN A 187 -3.41 21.87 -5.98
C ASN A 187 -2.38 21.51 -4.88
N ALA A 188 -1.21 22.13 -4.93
CA ALA A 188 -0.10 21.83 -4.01
C ALA A 188 -0.40 22.19 -2.54
N ASP A 189 -1.33 23.11 -2.28
CA ASP A 189 -1.67 23.58 -0.92
C ASP A 189 -2.17 22.44 -0.01
N VAL A 190 -2.66 21.33 -0.59
CA VAL A 190 -3.07 20.16 0.17
C VAL A 190 -1.92 19.59 0.99
N TRP A 191 -0.69 19.69 0.51
CA TRP A 191 0.49 19.19 1.19
C TRP A 191 0.94 20.05 2.38
N GLU A 192 0.49 21.30 2.49
CA GLU A 192 0.70 22.14 3.67
C GLU A 192 -0.05 21.61 4.91
N MET A 193 -1.10 20.82 4.69
CA MET A 193 -1.88 20.18 5.76
C MET A 193 -1.31 18.82 6.19
N ILE A 194 -0.27 18.32 5.48
CA ILE A 194 0.31 16.98 5.64
C ILE A 194 1.77 17.12 6.07
N GLY A 195 2.11 16.66 7.27
CA GLY A 195 3.52 16.68 7.72
C GLY A 195 3.72 17.03 9.15
#